data_6eb63651ba36a033cdbde35235bfccac
#
_entry.id   6eb63651ba36a033cdbde35235bfccac
#
_cell.length_a   1.000
_cell.length_b   1.000
_cell.length_c   1.000
_cell.angle_alpha   90.00
_cell.angle_beta   90.00
_cell.angle_gamma   90.00
#
_symmetry.space_group_name_H-M   'P 1'
#
loop_
_entity.id
_entity.type
_entity.pdbx_description
1 polymer ?
#
loop_
_entity_poly.entity_id
_entity_poly.type
_entity_poly.pdbx_seq_one_letter_code
_entity_poly.pdbx_strand_id
1 'polypeptide(L)'
;MNRRTLVALTLAVSTAFSSAADHKMAVIDMKKAFEDFHKTQEAAETYKGNYNKAAGEMRERQDAYKKLTTDMQQLDKKARDTILTPDQRQKAIAELNEKMKEARALEAEMQEFAERRIGQLKQEDMKIRQTLYEEISTVVRDHALKSGYDMVFDKTGVSLSTVPILIFVKETAATDITSQVIVELNKNAPAPGAAKPSVEIVAPAAPAGDAKK
;
A
#
# COMPACT_ATOMS: atom_id res chain seq x y z
N MET A 1 69.15 -24.17 65.36
CA MET A 1 68.78 -25.06 64.29
C MET A 1 67.50 -24.44 63.63
N ASN A 2 67.67 -23.80 62.50
CA ASN A 2 66.64 -23.00 61.83
C ASN A 2 65.87 -23.85 60.82
N ARG A 3 64.56 -24.00 60.98
CA ARG A 3 63.68 -24.55 59.98
C ARG A 3 62.94 -23.40 59.28
N ARG A 4 63.40 -23.08 58.06
CA ARG A 4 62.71 -22.18 57.21
C ARG A 4 61.61 -22.95 56.49
N THR A 5 60.36 -22.64 56.81
CA THR A 5 59.18 -23.11 56.08
C THR A 5 58.95 -22.19 54.93
N LEU A 6 59.14 -22.72 53.73
CA LEU A 6 58.75 -22.06 52.41
C LEU A 6 57.24 -22.28 52.22
N VAL A 7 56.46 -21.22 52.30
CA VAL A 7 55.06 -21.25 51.94
C VAL A 7 55.01 -20.89 50.43
N ALA A 8 54.72 -21.88 49.58
CA ALA A 8 54.45 -21.69 48.16
C ALA A 8 53.00 -21.21 47.98
N LEU A 9 52.84 -19.93 47.64
CA LEU A 9 51.56 -19.33 47.29
C LEU A 9 51.25 -19.66 45.81
N THR A 10 50.42 -20.70 45.58
CA THR A 10 49.90 -21.03 44.22
C THR A 10 48.79 -20.07 43.87
N LEU A 11 49.09 -19.12 43.00
CA LEU A 11 48.11 -18.20 42.41
C LEU A 11 47.31 -18.96 41.32
N ALA A 12 46.08 -19.41 41.69
CA ALA A 12 45.15 -20.00 40.76
C ALA A 12 44.55 -18.87 39.87
N VAL A 13 45.07 -18.69 38.70
CA VAL A 13 44.48 -17.81 37.66
C VAL A 13 43.26 -18.53 37.10
N SER A 14 42.09 -18.23 37.63
CA SER A 14 40.79 -18.63 37.03
C SER A 14 40.59 -17.82 35.76
N THR A 15 40.94 -18.39 34.61
CA THR A 15 40.53 -17.87 33.30
C THR A 15 39.04 -18.12 33.17
N ALA A 16 38.22 -17.12 33.50
CA ALA A 16 36.82 -17.07 33.10
C ALA A 16 36.79 -17.03 31.56
N PHE A 17 36.59 -18.19 30.95
CA PHE A 17 36.18 -18.24 29.54
C PHE A 17 34.82 -17.54 29.44
N SER A 18 34.83 -16.28 29.06
CA SER A 18 33.64 -15.59 28.55
C SER A 18 33.23 -16.35 27.30
N SER A 19 32.31 -17.29 27.46
CA SER A 19 31.59 -17.88 26.34
C SER A 19 30.87 -16.72 25.66
N ALA A 20 31.43 -16.21 24.58
CA ALA A 20 30.68 -15.33 23.71
C ALA A 20 29.43 -16.11 23.29
N ALA A 21 28.28 -15.67 23.76
CA ALA A 21 27.02 -16.29 23.37
C ALA A 21 26.94 -16.25 21.85
N ASP A 22 26.95 -17.43 21.25
CA ASP A 22 26.85 -17.56 19.79
C ASP A 22 25.40 -17.26 19.42
N HIS A 23 25.11 -15.99 19.14
CA HIS A 23 23.75 -15.54 18.81
C HIS A 23 23.32 -16.13 17.48
N LYS A 24 22.24 -16.89 17.51
CA LYS A 24 21.65 -17.48 16.31
C LYS A 24 20.84 -16.43 15.56
N MET A 25 21.32 -16.03 14.39
CA MET A 25 20.71 -14.99 13.56
C MET A 25 20.00 -15.57 12.35
N ALA A 26 18.90 -14.94 11.97
CA ALA A 26 18.20 -15.21 10.72
C ALA A 26 17.98 -13.94 9.91
N VAL A 27 17.71 -14.11 8.63
CA VAL A 27 17.28 -13.05 7.72
C VAL A 27 15.97 -13.44 7.04
N ILE A 28 15.18 -12.44 6.72
CA ILE A 28 13.93 -12.60 5.96
C ILE A 28 13.85 -11.58 4.83
N ASP A 29 13.25 -11.97 3.72
CA ASP A 29 12.80 -11.09 2.66
C ASP A 29 11.34 -10.72 2.93
N MET A 30 11.13 -9.61 3.66
CA MET A 30 9.78 -9.14 3.99
C MET A 30 8.98 -8.74 2.77
N LYS A 31 9.63 -8.23 1.72
CA LYS A 31 8.97 -7.92 0.45
C LYS A 31 8.40 -9.18 -0.18
N LYS A 32 9.23 -10.22 -0.31
CA LYS A 32 8.79 -11.50 -0.87
C LYS A 32 7.71 -12.15 0.00
N ALA A 33 7.86 -12.13 1.33
CA ALA A 33 6.85 -12.64 2.25
C ALA A 33 5.50 -11.92 2.08
N PHE A 34 5.53 -10.61 1.90
CA PHE A 34 4.34 -9.80 1.64
C PHE A 34 3.71 -10.11 0.27
N GLU A 35 4.52 -10.21 -0.79
CA GLU A 35 4.04 -10.50 -2.15
C GLU A 35 3.43 -11.90 -2.28
N ASP A 36 4.04 -12.90 -1.61
CA ASP A 36 3.62 -14.30 -1.68
C ASP A 36 2.54 -14.67 -0.63
N PHE A 37 2.13 -13.73 0.24
CA PHE A 37 1.06 -13.97 1.20
C PHE A 37 -0.31 -13.92 0.53
N HIS A 38 -1.14 -14.98 0.66
CA HIS A 38 -2.45 -15.06 0.01
C HIS A 38 -3.37 -13.89 0.35
N LYS A 39 -3.35 -13.39 1.59
CA LYS A 39 -4.15 -12.22 1.99
C LYS A 39 -3.74 -10.93 1.30
N THR A 40 -2.50 -10.79 0.87
CA THR A 40 -2.07 -9.64 0.06
C THR A 40 -2.74 -9.66 -1.30
N GLN A 41 -2.88 -10.84 -1.90
CA GLN A 41 -3.57 -11.00 -3.18
C GLN A 41 -5.07 -10.70 -3.04
N GLU A 42 -5.73 -11.21 -2.00
CA GLU A 42 -7.13 -10.93 -1.70
C GLU A 42 -7.38 -9.42 -1.45
N ALA A 43 -6.48 -8.78 -0.72
CA ALA A 43 -6.53 -7.34 -0.47
C ALA A 43 -6.37 -6.53 -1.76
N ALA A 44 -5.45 -6.93 -2.64
CA ALA A 44 -5.24 -6.29 -3.93
C ALA A 44 -6.48 -6.40 -4.84
N GLU A 45 -7.16 -7.54 -4.85
CA GLU A 45 -8.41 -7.72 -5.59
C GLU A 45 -9.52 -6.83 -5.02
N THR A 46 -9.66 -6.77 -3.71
CA THR A 46 -10.63 -5.90 -3.02
C THR A 46 -10.36 -4.42 -3.35
N TYR A 47 -9.11 -4.00 -3.27
CA TYR A 47 -8.70 -2.64 -3.62
C TYR A 47 -9.02 -2.31 -5.07
N LYS A 48 -8.71 -3.21 -6.00
CA LYS A 48 -9.04 -3.09 -7.43
C LYS A 48 -10.55 -2.96 -7.65
N GLY A 49 -11.34 -3.75 -6.93
CA GLY A 49 -12.80 -3.66 -6.96
C GLY A 49 -13.32 -2.28 -6.51
N ASN A 50 -12.81 -1.77 -5.39
CA ASN A 50 -13.15 -0.45 -4.88
C ASN A 50 -12.71 0.69 -5.81
N TYR A 51 -11.53 0.56 -6.42
CA TYR A 51 -11.04 1.49 -7.42
C TYR A 51 -11.94 1.51 -8.67
N ASN A 52 -12.29 0.34 -9.20
CA ASN A 52 -13.16 0.23 -10.38
C ASN A 52 -14.56 0.81 -10.11
N LYS A 53 -15.09 0.59 -8.91
CA LYS A 53 -16.36 1.19 -8.47
C LYS A 53 -16.27 2.72 -8.46
N ALA A 54 -15.23 3.28 -7.85
CA ALA A 54 -15.01 4.71 -7.82
C ALA A 54 -14.84 5.31 -9.25
N ALA A 55 -14.11 4.61 -10.12
CA ALA A 55 -13.94 5.00 -11.51
C ALA A 55 -15.28 4.97 -12.28
N GLY A 56 -16.14 3.99 -12.02
CA GLY A 56 -17.49 3.92 -12.56
C GLY A 56 -18.36 5.10 -12.12
N GLU A 57 -18.40 5.37 -10.82
CA GLU A 57 -19.14 6.50 -10.26
C GLU A 57 -18.67 7.86 -10.81
N MET A 58 -17.37 8.02 -11.05
CA MET A 58 -16.82 9.23 -11.68
C MET A 58 -17.24 9.31 -13.15
N ARG A 59 -17.25 8.20 -13.89
CA ARG A 59 -17.66 8.15 -15.29
C ARG A 59 -19.13 8.55 -15.46
N GLU A 60 -20.00 8.08 -14.60
CA GLU A 60 -21.42 8.48 -14.60
C GLU A 60 -21.60 10.00 -14.46
N ARG A 61 -20.82 10.63 -13.56
CA ARG A 61 -20.83 12.09 -13.39
C ARG A 61 -20.29 12.81 -14.62
N GLN A 62 -19.23 12.30 -15.23
CA GLN A 62 -18.67 12.84 -16.47
C GLN A 62 -19.67 12.76 -17.63
N ASP A 63 -20.41 11.67 -17.75
CA ASP A 63 -21.44 11.50 -18.78
C ASP A 63 -22.63 12.45 -18.53
N ALA A 64 -23.03 12.64 -17.28
CA ALA A 64 -24.03 13.65 -16.92
C ALA A 64 -23.57 15.08 -17.26
N TYR A 65 -22.32 15.41 -16.94
CA TYR A 65 -21.74 16.72 -17.29
C TYR A 65 -21.69 16.94 -18.82
N LYS A 66 -21.30 15.92 -19.56
CA LYS A 66 -21.27 15.95 -21.03
C LYS A 66 -22.66 16.18 -21.62
N LYS A 67 -23.70 15.56 -21.06
CA LYS A 67 -25.09 15.78 -21.44
C LYS A 67 -25.49 17.23 -21.18
N LEU A 68 -25.21 17.76 -19.97
CA LEU A 68 -25.47 19.16 -19.63
C LEU A 68 -24.80 20.13 -20.64
N THR A 69 -23.55 19.86 -20.99
CA THR A 69 -22.81 20.66 -21.97
C THR A 69 -23.50 20.64 -23.34
N THR A 70 -23.99 19.47 -23.77
CA THR A 70 -24.75 19.34 -25.02
C THR A 70 -26.06 20.12 -24.97
N ASP A 71 -26.81 20.03 -23.88
CA ASP A 71 -28.08 20.75 -23.69
C ASP A 71 -27.83 22.27 -23.68
N MET A 72 -26.79 22.74 -22.99
CA MET A 72 -26.39 24.15 -23.00
C MET A 72 -26.07 24.66 -24.40
N GLN A 73 -25.35 23.87 -25.23
CA GLN A 73 -25.06 24.25 -26.62
C GLN A 73 -26.33 24.37 -27.47
N GLN A 74 -27.30 23.48 -27.25
CA GLN A 74 -28.59 23.54 -27.96
C GLN A 74 -29.41 24.77 -27.54
N LEU A 75 -29.44 25.07 -26.23
CA LEU A 75 -30.13 26.24 -25.70
C LEU A 75 -29.50 27.55 -26.17
N ASP A 76 -28.15 27.63 -26.22
CA ASP A 76 -27.46 28.80 -26.77
C ASP A 76 -27.80 29.03 -28.24
N LYS A 77 -27.87 27.96 -29.05
CA LYS A 77 -28.35 28.07 -30.45
C LYS A 77 -29.78 28.61 -30.53
N LYS A 78 -30.71 28.08 -29.69
CA LYS A 78 -32.09 28.57 -29.63
C LYS A 78 -32.17 30.03 -29.17
N ALA A 79 -31.38 30.44 -28.21
CA ALA A 79 -31.34 31.80 -27.69
C ALA A 79 -30.90 32.83 -28.78
N ARG A 80 -30.07 32.39 -29.72
CA ARG A 80 -29.57 33.24 -30.85
C ARG A 80 -30.37 33.09 -32.12
N ASP A 81 -31.36 32.21 -32.17
CA ASP A 81 -32.15 31.95 -33.37
C ASP A 81 -33.12 33.12 -33.62
N THR A 82 -32.92 33.82 -34.75
CA THR A 82 -33.76 34.97 -35.15
C THR A 82 -35.13 34.58 -35.67
N ILE A 83 -35.35 33.29 -35.99
CA ILE A 83 -36.65 32.75 -36.42
C ILE A 83 -37.61 32.61 -35.25
N LEU A 84 -37.06 32.39 -34.03
CA LEU A 84 -37.84 32.25 -32.82
C LEU A 84 -38.41 33.59 -32.31
N THR A 85 -39.60 33.53 -31.69
CA THR A 85 -40.19 34.69 -31.05
C THR A 85 -39.33 35.20 -29.89
N PRO A 86 -39.41 36.49 -29.52
CA PRO A 86 -38.70 37.05 -28.38
C PRO A 86 -38.94 36.25 -27.08
N ASP A 87 -40.16 35.81 -26.83
CA ASP A 87 -40.51 35.01 -25.63
C ASP A 87 -39.84 33.63 -25.65
N GLN A 88 -39.76 32.99 -26.83
CA GLN A 88 -39.09 31.70 -26.95
C GLN A 88 -37.57 31.81 -26.71
N ARG A 89 -36.94 32.87 -27.22
CA ARG A 89 -35.53 33.14 -26.95
C ARG A 89 -35.27 33.44 -25.48
N GLN A 90 -36.15 34.24 -24.84
CA GLN A 90 -36.03 34.56 -23.43
C GLN A 90 -36.16 33.30 -22.55
N LYS A 91 -37.05 32.36 -22.87
CA LYS A 91 -37.13 31.05 -22.20
C LYS A 91 -35.86 30.26 -22.39
N ALA A 92 -35.33 30.19 -23.61
CA ALA A 92 -34.07 29.48 -23.86
C ALA A 92 -32.89 30.06 -23.06
N ILE A 93 -32.83 31.38 -22.89
CA ILE A 93 -31.83 32.05 -22.06
C ILE A 93 -31.98 31.67 -20.59
N ALA A 94 -33.22 31.65 -20.07
CA ALA A 94 -33.49 31.29 -18.70
C ALA A 94 -33.09 29.84 -18.42
N GLU A 95 -33.48 28.91 -19.31
CA GLU A 95 -33.09 27.49 -19.21
C GLU A 95 -31.56 27.30 -19.32
N LEU A 96 -30.90 28.03 -20.23
CA LEU A 96 -29.45 28.01 -20.36
C LEU A 96 -28.76 28.41 -19.03
N ASN A 97 -29.25 29.48 -18.38
CA ASN A 97 -28.70 29.93 -17.10
C ASN A 97 -28.87 28.87 -16.00
N GLU A 98 -29.99 28.17 -15.96
CA GLU A 98 -30.19 27.09 -15.01
C GLU A 98 -29.25 25.91 -15.31
N LYS A 99 -29.11 25.50 -16.58
CA LYS A 99 -28.16 24.45 -16.97
C LYS A 99 -26.70 24.82 -16.67
N MET A 100 -26.34 26.09 -16.79
CA MET A 100 -25.00 26.58 -16.40
C MET A 100 -24.78 26.45 -14.89
N LYS A 101 -25.79 26.69 -14.04
CA LYS A 101 -25.70 26.49 -12.59
C LYS A 101 -25.55 25.02 -12.26
N GLU A 102 -26.39 24.16 -12.89
CA GLU A 102 -26.29 22.70 -12.72
C GLU A 102 -24.91 22.18 -13.11
N ALA A 103 -24.34 22.62 -14.23
CA ALA A 103 -23.02 22.22 -14.70
C ALA A 103 -21.91 22.62 -13.72
N ARG A 104 -21.94 23.83 -13.18
CA ARG A 104 -20.98 24.30 -12.17
C ARG A 104 -21.10 23.50 -10.87
N ALA A 105 -22.31 23.20 -10.43
CA ALA A 105 -22.54 22.39 -9.23
C ALA A 105 -22.00 20.97 -9.42
N LEU A 106 -22.26 20.36 -10.58
CA LEU A 106 -21.76 19.02 -10.90
C LEU A 106 -20.23 18.99 -11.03
N GLU A 107 -19.62 20.03 -11.60
CA GLU A 107 -18.16 20.17 -11.67
C GLU A 107 -17.52 20.22 -10.28
N ALA A 108 -18.08 21.03 -9.37
CA ALA A 108 -17.64 21.10 -8.00
C ALA A 108 -17.82 19.75 -7.25
N GLU A 109 -18.97 19.08 -7.48
CA GLU A 109 -19.21 17.72 -6.93
C GLU A 109 -18.20 16.69 -7.44
N MET A 110 -17.86 16.73 -8.73
CA MET A 110 -16.87 15.83 -9.32
C MET A 110 -15.48 16.03 -8.69
N GLN A 111 -15.09 17.28 -8.49
CA GLN A 111 -13.81 17.60 -7.85
C GLN A 111 -13.79 17.10 -6.40
N GLU A 112 -14.81 17.42 -5.60
CA GLU A 112 -14.93 16.96 -4.23
C GLU A 112 -14.96 15.43 -4.12
N PHE A 113 -15.70 14.77 -5.03
CA PHE A 113 -15.76 13.32 -5.11
C PHE A 113 -14.36 12.72 -5.37
N ALA A 114 -13.64 13.27 -6.36
CA ALA A 114 -12.31 12.80 -6.72
C ALA A 114 -11.36 12.90 -5.53
N GLU A 115 -11.28 14.07 -4.88
CA GLU A 115 -10.40 14.30 -3.74
C GLU A 115 -10.73 13.36 -2.57
N ARG A 116 -12.01 13.28 -2.20
CA ARG A 116 -12.48 12.41 -1.11
C ARG A 116 -12.19 10.93 -1.41
N ARG A 117 -12.48 10.47 -2.63
CA ARG A 117 -12.36 9.06 -2.97
C ARG A 117 -10.91 8.60 -3.11
N ILE A 118 -10.05 9.43 -3.68
CA ILE A 118 -8.61 9.19 -3.73
C ILE A 118 -8.04 9.14 -2.30
N GLY A 119 -8.44 10.08 -1.45
CA GLY A 119 -8.04 10.08 -0.03
C GLY A 119 -8.44 8.81 0.71
N GLN A 120 -9.69 8.35 0.53
CA GLN A 120 -10.19 7.12 1.13
C GLN A 120 -9.42 5.89 0.64
N LEU A 121 -9.24 5.73 -0.67
CA LEU A 121 -8.51 4.60 -1.25
C LEU A 121 -7.06 4.54 -0.75
N LYS A 122 -6.40 5.70 -0.64
CA LYS A 122 -5.04 5.79 -0.08
C LYS A 122 -4.98 5.37 1.38
N GLN A 123 -5.96 5.79 2.18
CA GLN A 123 -6.04 5.40 3.60
C GLN A 123 -6.33 3.90 3.77
N GLU A 124 -7.23 3.35 2.94
CA GLU A 124 -7.51 1.92 2.89
C GLU A 124 -6.25 1.11 2.56
N ASP A 125 -5.51 1.49 1.52
CA ASP A 125 -4.26 0.84 1.11
C ASP A 125 -3.21 0.86 2.24
N MET A 126 -2.98 2.03 2.86
CA MET A 126 -2.04 2.14 3.96
C MET A 126 -2.43 1.26 5.15
N LYS A 127 -3.71 1.22 5.53
CA LYS A 127 -4.20 0.41 6.63
C LYS A 127 -4.04 -1.08 6.35
N ILE A 128 -4.39 -1.51 5.13
CA ILE A 128 -4.25 -2.90 4.69
C ILE A 128 -2.78 -3.32 4.75
N ARG A 129 -1.87 -2.52 4.18
CA ARG A 129 -0.43 -2.81 4.22
C ARG A 129 0.10 -2.92 5.63
N GLN A 130 -0.28 -2.00 6.51
CA GLN A 130 0.12 -2.05 7.90
C GLN A 130 -0.37 -3.32 8.59
N THR A 131 -1.65 -3.68 8.42
CA THR A 131 -2.23 -4.88 9.02
C THR A 131 -1.53 -6.15 8.53
N LEU A 132 -1.29 -6.26 7.21
CA LEU A 132 -0.60 -7.41 6.62
C LEU A 132 0.86 -7.50 7.12
N TYR A 133 1.55 -6.36 7.21
CA TYR A 133 2.90 -6.32 7.75
C TYR A 133 2.97 -6.77 9.20
N GLU A 134 2.04 -6.33 10.05
CA GLU A 134 1.95 -6.75 11.45
C GLU A 134 1.66 -8.25 11.57
N GLU A 135 0.81 -8.80 10.72
CA GLU A 135 0.50 -10.23 10.67
C GLU A 135 1.73 -11.05 10.26
N ILE A 136 2.44 -10.64 9.20
CA ILE A 136 3.69 -11.27 8.76
C ILE A 136 4.73 -11.21 9.90
N SER A 137 4.90 -10.05 10.52
CA SER A 137 5.85 -9.85 11.63
C SER A 137 5.54 -10.76 12.81
N THR A 138 4.27 -11.02 13.08
CA THR A 138 3.84 -11.96 14.13
C THR A 138 4.28 -13.39 13.79
N VAL A 139 4.05 -13.84 12.57
CA VAL A 139 4.47 -15.18 12.11
C VAL A 139 5.99 -15.32 12.13
N VAL A 140 6.72 -14.27 11.71
CA VAL A 140 8.21 -14.24 11.79
C VAL A 140 8.68 -14.40 13.23
N ARG A 141 8.07 -13.67 14.16
CA ARG A 141 8.41 -13.76 15.59
C ARG A 141 8.17 -15.14 16.16
N ASP A 142 6.99 -15.71 15.85
CA ASP A 142 6.64 -17.06 16.32
C ASP A 142 7.58 -18.12 15.75
N HIS A 143 7.93 -18.01 14.48
CA HIS A 143 8.91 -18.88 13.83
C HIS A 143 10.29 -18.76 14.46
N ALA A 144 10.74 -17.53 14.72
CA ALA A 144 12.03 -17.26 15.36
C ALA A 144 12.11 -17.89 16.76
N LEU A 145 11.07 -17.68 17.57
CA LEU A 145 11.00 -18.25 18.93
C LEU A 145 11.02 -19.78 18.90
N LYS A 146 10.24 -20.43 18.04
CA LYS A 146 10.19 -21.89 17.89
C LYS A 146 11.50 -22.48 17.41
N SER A 147 12.22 -21.75 16.56
CA SER A 147 13.48 -22.19 15.94
C SER A 147 14.73 -21.77 16.73
N GLY A 148 14.55 -21.05 17.84
CA GLY A 148 15.62 -20.60 18.72
C GLY A 148 16.55 -19.57 18.08
N TYR A 149 16.00 -18.67 17.25
CA TYR A 149 16.74 -17.51 16.76
C TYR A 149 16.65 -16.37 17.77
N ASP A 150 17.80 -15.72 18.02
CA ASP A 150 17.88 -14.55 18.90
C ASP A 150 17.50 -13.25 18.17
N MET A 151 17.79 -13.18 16.86
CA MET A 151 17.55 -12.01 16.03
C MET A 151 17.13 -12.42 14.62
N VAL A 152 16.18 -11.64 14.05
CA VAL A 152 15.78 -11.74 12.64
C VAL A 152 15.88 -10.35 12.01
N PHE A 153 16.55 -10.25 10.87
CA PHE A 153 16.73 -9.01 10.15
C PHE A 153 15.99 -9.06 8.80
N ASP A 154 15.28 -7.99 8.46
CA ASP A 154 14.74 -7.81 7.13
C ASP A 154 15.86 -7.36 6.16
N LYS A 155 16.09 -8.15 5.11
CA LYS A 155 17.11 -7.85 4.09
C LYS A 155 16.60 -6.90 2.98
N THR A 156 15.30 -6.57 2.98
CA THR A 156 14.68 -5.80 1.89
C THR A 156 14.35 -4.35 2.25
N GLY A 157 14.36 -3.99 3.52
CA GLY A 157 14.09 -2.61 3.97
C GLY A 157 12.66 -2.10 3.70
N VAL A 158 11.69 -3.00 3.51
CA VAL A 158 10.30 -2.65 3.12
C VAL A 158 9.51 -2.00 4.25
N SER A 159 9.97 -2.10 5.50
CA SER A 159 9.11 -1.79 6.64
C SER A 159 8.70 -0.33 6.74
N LEU A 160 9.41 0.67 6.70
CA LEU A 160 8.99 2.08 6.81
C LEU A 160 9.99 3.03 6.13
N SER A 161 11.11 2.48 5.68
CA SER A 161 12.20 3.20 5.05
C SER A 161 12.48 2.55 3.70
N THR A 162 12.56 3.34 2.65
CA THR A 162 13.02 2.90 1.33
C THR A 162 14.50 2.57 1.30
N VAL A 163 15.19 2.73 2.43
CA VAL A 163 16.64 2.47 2.57
C VAL A 163 16.82 1.14 3.28
N PRO A 164 17.47 0.14 2.69
CA PRO A 164 17.75 -1.12 3.35
C PRO A 164 18.67 -0.88 4.56
N ILE A 165 18.22 -1.36 5.73
CA ILE A 165 19.01 -1.27 6.97
C ILE A 165 20.16 -2.28 6.93
N LEU A 166 19.93 -3.41 6.27
CA LEU A 166 20.90 -4.48 6.14
C LEU A 166 21.49 -4.48 4.72
N ILE A 167 22.75 -4.06 4.59
CA ILE A 167 23.43 -3.93 3.30
C ILE A 167 24.09 -5.24 2.89
N PHE A 168 24.60 -6.02 3.85
CA PHE A 168 25.31 -7.27 3.61
C PHE A 168 25.14 -8.24 4.77
N VAL A 169 24.87 -9.50 4.42
CA VAL A 169 24.93 -10.65 5.32
C VAL A 169 25.65 -11.77 4.61
N LYS A 170 26.67 -12.32 5.25
CA LYS A 170 27.31 -13.53 4.73
C LYS A 170 26.32 -14.70 4.90
N GLU A 171 26.12 -15.50 3.84
CA GLU A 171 25.17 -16.63 3.85
C GLU A 171 25.41 -17.62 4.99
N THR A 172 26.67 -17.77 5.46
CA THR A 172 27.02 -18.64 6.58
C THR A 172 26.79 -17.99 7.95
N ALA A 173 26.51 -16.70 8.02
CA ALA A 173 26.35 -15.96 9.29
C ALA A 173 24.89 -15.87 9.75
N ALA A 174 23.92 -16.03 8.85
CA ALA A 174 22.50 -16.01 9.18
C ALA A 174 21.72 -16.96 8.27
N THR A 175 20.69 -17.58 8.81
CA THR A 175 19.81 -18.48 8.05
C THR A 175 18.69 -17.66 7.40
N ASP A 176 18.46 -17.84 6.11
CA ASP A 176 17.30 -17.25 5.43
C ASP A 176 16.05 -18.10 5.73
N ILE A 177 15.09 -17.48 6.43
CA ILE A 177 13.85 -18.13 6.85
C ILE A 177 12.64 -17.74 5.97
N THR A 178 12.87 -17.01 4.88
CA THR A 178 11.79 -16.48 4.01
C THR A 178 10.81 -17.56 3.56
N SER A 179 11.33 -18.66 3.04
CA SER A 179 10.48 -19.74 2.51
C SER A 179 9.65 -20.43 3.59
N GLN A 180 10.22 -20.64 4.77
CA GLN A 180 9.54 -21.26 5.92
C GLN A 180 8.40 -20.37 6.41
N VAL A 181 8.64 -19.06 6.52
CA VAL A 181 7.64 -18.10 6.93
C VAL A 181 6.51 -18.02 5.90
N ILE A 182 6.81 -18.00 4.59
CA ILE A 182 5.80 -18.00 3.52
C ILE A 182 4.90 -19.23 3.61
N VAL A 183 5.46 -20.41 3.89
CA VAL A 183 4.68 -21.64 4.10
C VAL A 183 3.75 -21.51 5.32
N GLU A 184 4.23 -20.95 6.42
CA GLU A 184 3.42 -20.75 7.63
C GLU A 184 2.30 -19.71 7.40
N LEU A 185 2.58 -18.61 6.71
CA LEU A 185 1.61 -17.58 6.33
C LEU A 185 0.47 -18.16 5.47
N ASN A 186 0.79 -19.06 4.57
CA ASN A 186 -0.16 -19.62 3.63
C ASN A 186 -0.78 -20.96 4.08
N LYS A 187 -0.51 -21.39 5.32
CA LYS A 187 -1.03 -22.66 5.86
C LYS A 187 -2.55 -22.79 5.79
N ASN A 188 -3.28 -21.68 5.94
CA ASN A 188 -4.73 -21.61 5.88
C ASN A 188 -5.23 -20.97 4.58
N ALA A 189 -4.38 -20.84 3.56
CA ALA A 189 -4.79 -20.30 2.27
C ALA A 189 -5.84 -21.23 1.61
N PRO A 190 -6.86 -20.69 0.93
CA PRO A 190 -7.76 -21.48 0.13
C PRO A 190 -6.97 -22.27 -0.91
N ALA A 191 -7.42 -23.49 -1.21
CA ALA A 191 -6.73 -24.39 -2.15
C ALA A 191 -6.46 -23.69 -3.49
N PRO A 192 -5.27 -23.87 -4.11
CA PRO A 192 -4.92 -23.20 -5.34
C PRO A 192 -5.80 -23.65 -6.49
N GLY A 193 -6.72 -22.81 -6.89
CA GLY A 193 -7.65 -23.03 -8.00
C GLY A 193 -8.14 -21.75 -8.64
N ALA A 194 -7.83 -20.59 -8.06
CA ALA A 194 -8.11 -19.28 -8.63
C ALA A 194 -6.82 -18.67 -9.19
N ALA A 195 -6.88 -18.27 -10.47
CA ALA A 195 -5.78 -17.70 -11.23
C ALA A 195 -5.02 -16.61 -10.45
N LYS A 196 -3.70 -16.71 -10.47
CA LYS A 196 -2.82 -15.64 -9.97
C LYS A 196 -3.04 -14.39 -10.83
N PRO A 197 -3.59 -13.29 -10.33
CA PRO A 197 -3.47 -12.02 -11.02
C PRO A 197 -2.06 -11.48 -10.78
N SER A 198 -1.36 -11.19 -11.86
CA SER A 198 -0.14 -10.38 -11.82
C SER A 198 -0.53 -9.00 -11.32
N VAL A 199 -0.22 -8.68 -10.08
CA VAL A 199 -0.49 -7.36 -9.51
C VAL A 199 0.64 -6.42 -9.93
N GLU A 200 0.51 -5.82 -11.10
CA GLU A 200 1.21 -4.60 -11.41
C GLU A 200 0.49 -3.46 -10.65
N ILE A 201 1.10 -3.00 -9.58
CA ILE A 201 0.59 -1.84 -8.82
C ILE A 201 0.83 -0.62 -9.69
N VAL A 202 -0.12 -0.34 -10.58
CA VAL A 202 -0.14 0.93 -11.33
C VAL A 202 -0.53 2.02 -10.33
N ALA A 203 0.43 2.86 -9.97
CA ALA A 203 0.14 4.09 -9.25
C ALA A 203 -0.89 4.91 -10.07
N PRO A 204 -1.91 5.51 -9.43
CA PRO A 204 -2.87 6.33 -10.15
C PRO A 204 -2.13 7.47 -10.85
N ALA A 205 -2.27 7.54 -12.18
CA ALA A 205 -1.78 8.65 -12.97
C ALA A 205 -2.41 9.93 -12.42
N ALA A 206 -1.56 10.88 -12.04
CA ALA A 206 -2.02 12.22 -11.68
C ALA A 206 -2.83 12.80 -12.86
N PRO A 207 -3.95 13.52 -12.61
CA PRO A 207 -4.68 14.18 -13.65
C PRO A 207 -3.74 15.12 -14.41
N ALA A 208 -3.68 14.97 -15.74
CA ALA A 208 -2.91 15.83 -16.62
C ALA A 208 -3.37 17.27 -16.40
N GLY A 209 -2.54 18.07 -15.73
CA GLY A 209 -2.76 19.48 -15.62
C GLY A 209 -2.64 20.10 -17.01
N ASP A 210 -3.72 20.68 -17.49
CA ASP A 210 -3.72 21.52 -18.69
C ASP A 210 -2.69 22.63 -18.54
N ALA A 211 -1.57 22.49 -19.21
CA ALA A 211 -0.62 23.57 -19.40
C ALA A 211 -1.29 24.62 -20.33
N LYS A 212 -1.88 25.65 -19.73
CA LYS A 212 -2.23 26.88 -20.44
C LYS A 212 -0.95 27.56 -20.93
N LYS A 213 -0.84 27.68 -22.25
CA LYS A 213 -0.11 28.76 -22.91
C LYS A 213 -1.04 29.96 -23.05
#